data_3e86a94aebf2b9a346f632a1173a1110
#
_entry.id   3e86a94aebf2b9a346f632a1173a1110
#
_cell.length_a   1.000
_cell.length_b   1.000
_cell.length_c   1.000
_cell.angle_alpha   90.00
_cell.angle_beta   90.00
_cell.angle_gamma   90.00
#
_symmetry.space_group_name_H-M   'P 1'
#
loop_
_entity.id
_entity.type
_entity.pdbx_description
1 polymer ?
#
loop_
_entity_poly.entity_id
_entity_poly.type
_entity_poly.pdbx_seq_one_letter_code
_entity_poly.pdbx_strand_id
1 'polypeptide(L)'
;ELTKKTVYLINKLLRNTNMSSKDIHAIGFSGQTIFHTVKKSYQIGNPQKISDNLNIDVISDFRNFDISKGGMGAPLIPEFHKYIYSEDDKKKLIINIGGISNGTYLDGNKIGAASDIGPGNCLIDFVANKYFNKSYDENGYESSKGNIDMKFLNLLIGKTSKMIYPRSDDKNDYYVLLNEIDKKIMPNDLLRTLTEFTAEKIKEFYLFCNKPDEVIFHGGGTKNNFLMSTINNKINVDVKTTDGEIPSQYAEAAAFAYLAFLKKGKLFN
;
A
#
# COMPACT_ATOMS: atom_id res chain seq x y z
N GLU A 1 -21.64 7.79 10.00
CA GLU A 1 -21.83 6.53 9.27
C GLU A 1 -20.65 5.57 9.50
N LEU A 2 -19.40 5.96 9.22
CA LEU A 2 -18.20 5.13 9.38
C LEU A 2 -18.13 4.49 10.79
N THR A 3 -18.23 5.30 11.85
CA THR A 3 -18.18 4.84 13.24
C THR A 3 -19.22 3.75 13.55
N LYS A 4 -20.47 3.95 13.11
CA LYS A 4 -21.56 2.95 13.31
C LYS A 4 -21.25 1.65 12.59
N LYS A 5 -20.76 1.73 11.35
CA LYS A 5 -20.36 0.56 10.57
C LYS A 5 -19.18 -0.18 11.21
N THR A 6 -18.19 0.56 11.73
CA THR A 6 -17.04 -0.01 12.46
C THR A 6 -17.51 -0.78 13.69
N VAL A 7 -18.34 -0.19 14.55
CA VAL A 7 -18.90 -0.86 15.75
C VAL A 7 -19.67 -2.12 15.37
N TYR A 8 -20.52 -2.04 14.32
CA TYR A 8 -21.26 -3.20 13.84
C TYR A 8 -20.32 -4.34 13.39
N LEU A 9 -19.28 -4.02 12.59
CA LEU A 9 -18.36 -5.01 12.08
C LEU A 9 -17.50 -5.65 13.18
N ILE A 10 -17.07 -4.87 14.18
CA ILE A 10 -16.34 -5.40 15.34
C ILE A 10 -17.23 -6.35 16.15
N ASN A 11 -18.47 -5.97 16.46
CA ASN A 11 -19.39 -6.86 17.13
C ASN A 11 -19.66 -8.15 16.35
N LYS A 12 -19.76 -8.06 15.03
CA LYS A 12 -19.90 -9.24 14.14
C LYS A 12 -18.66 -10.13 14.20
N LEU A 13 -17.47 -9.53 14.19
CA LEU A 13 -16.20 -10.26 14.29
C LEU A 13 -16.11 -11.00 15.64
N LEU A 14 -16.36 -10.32 16.74
CA LEU A 14 -16.32 -10.91 18.08
C LEU A 14 -17.26 -12.12 18.18
N ARG A 15 -18.49 -12.01 17.67
CA ARG A 15 -19.43 -13.15 17.65
C ARG A 15 -18.91 -14.31 16.80
N ASN A 16 -18.37 -14.02 15.61
CA ASN A 16 -17.88 -15.05 14.70
C ASN A 16 -16.65 -15.80 15.24
N THR A 17 -15.89 -15.17 16.12
CA THR A 17 -14.68 -15.74 16.75
C THR A 17 -14.96 -16.25 18.17
N ASN A 18 -16.21 -16.24 18.65
CA ASN A 18 -16.59 -16.57 20.03
C ASN A 18 -15.81 -15.77 21.08
N MET A 19 -15.44 -14.52 20.77
CA MET A 19 -14.76 -13.61 21.66
C MET A 19 -15.73 -12.56 22.22
N SER A 20 -15.41 -12.04 23.38
CA SER A 20 -16.09 -10.91 24.04
C SER A 20 -15.20 -9.67 24.07
N SER A 21 -15.76 -8.51 24.44
CA SER A 21 -14.97 -7.28 24.64
C SER A 21 -13.87 -7.45 25.69
N LYS A 22 -14.05 -8.32 26.66
CA LYS A 22 -13.08 -8.59 27.74
C LYS A 22 -11.83 -9.34 27.27
N ASP A 23 -11.93 -10.01 26.11
CA ASP A 23 -10.83 -10.74 25.50
C ASP A 23 -9.96 -9.85 24.62
N ILE A 24 -10.38 -8.59 24.39
CA ILE A 24 -9.71 -7.63 23.54
C ILE A 24 -9.04 -6.56 24.39
N HIS A 25 -7.71 -6.48 24.32
CA HIS A 25 -6.95 -5.49 25.07
C HIS A 25 -7.16 -4.06 24.56
N ALA A 26 -7.09 -3.86 23.24
CA ALA A 26 -7.35 -2.58 22.59
C ALA A 26 -7.68 -2.75 21.11
N ILE A 27 -8.29 -1.73 20.52
CA ILE A 27 -8.55 -1.62 19.08
C ILE A 27 -7.63 -0.57 18.47
N GLY A 28 -6.86 -0.93 17.45
CA GLY A 28 -6.16 0.04 16.60
C GLY A 28 -7.13 0.56 15.51
N PHE A 29 -7.52 1.82 15.60
CA PHE A 29 -8.45 2.44 14.65
C PHE A 29 -7.79 3.54 13.84
N SER A 30 -7.49 3.27 12.57
CA SER A 30 -6.84 4.24 11.66
C SER A 30 -7.77 5.37 11.21
N GLY A 31 -9.09 5.16 11.24
CA GLY A 31 -10.04 6.04 10.58
C GLY A 31 -9.92 6.01 9.05
N GLN A 32 -10.64 6.90 8.37
CA GLN A 32 -10.51 7.12 6.93
C GLN A 32 -9.86 8.47 6.67
N THR A 33 -8.71 8.48 6.06
CA THR A 33 -7.99 9.73 5.75
C THR A 33 -8.73 10.55 4.69
N ILE A 34 -9.01 11.81 5.02
CA ILE A 34 -9.60 12.81 4.13
C ILE A 34 -8.55 13.79 3.67
N PHE A 35 -7.59 14.09 4.57
CA PHE A 35 -6.56 15.09 4.33
C PHE A 35 -5.28 14.68 5.06
N HIS A 36 -4.15 14.82 4.38
CA HIS A 36 -2.84 14.55 4.96
C HIS A 36 -1.79 15.50 4.42
N THR A 37 -0.98 16.04 5.32
CA THR A 37 0.27 16.75 5.03
C THR A 37 1.30 16.34 6.09
N VAL A 38 2.56 16.66 5.86
CA VAL A 38 3.64 16.45 6.84
C VAL A 38 3.48 17.23 8.16
N LYS A 39 2.52 18.17 8.21
CA LYS A 39 2.26 18.98 9.42
C LYS A 39 1.00 18.56 10.16
N LYS A 40 0.04 17.98 9.46
CA LYS A 40 -1.27 17.62 10.03
C LYS A 40 -1.98 16.62 9.15
N SER A 41 -2.70 15.72 9.77
CA SER A 41 -3.55 14.75 9.10
C SER A 41 -4.96 14.77 9.69
N TYR A 42 -5.96 14.49 8.86
CA TYR A 42 -7.34 14.42 9.30
C TYR A 42 -7.99 13.12 8.81
N GLN A 43 -8.46 12.34 9.76
CA GLN A 43 -9.19 11.10 9.53
C GLN A 43 -10.60 11.25 10.05
N ILE A 44 -11.58 10.77 9.29
CA ILE A 44 -12.97 10.65 9.77
C ILE A 44 -13.15 9.33 10.52
N GLY A 45 -14.10 9.33 11.42
CA GLY A 45 -14.40 8.30 12.41
C GLY A 45 -14.27 8.90 13.80
N ASN A 46 -14.99 8.34 14.75
CA ASN A 46 -14.97 8.81 16.12
C ASN A 46 -14.52 7.67 17.05
N PRO A 47 -13.22 7.64 17.44
CA PRO A 47 -12.66 6.57 18.28
C PRO A 47 -13.31 6.54 19.67
N GLN A 48 -13.66 7.69 20.27
CA GLN A 48 -14.35 7.71 21.57
C GLN A 48 -15.69 6.98 21.48
N LYS A 49 -16.50 7.29 20.46
CA LYS A 49 -17.79 6.58 20.29
C LYS A 49 -17.61 5.08 20.01
N ILE A 50 -16.48 4.66 19.42
CA ILE A 50 -16.20 3.23 19.25
C ILE A 50 -15.93 2.61 20.62
N SER A 51 -15.09 3.25 21.44
CA SER A 51 -14.79 2.80 22.80
C SER A 51 -16.05 2.75 23.67
N ASP A 52 -16.83 3.82 23.71
CA ASP A 52 -18.08 3.91 24.50
C ASP A 52 -19.08 2.80 24.15
N ASN A 53 -19.20 2.44 22.85
CA ASN A 53 -20.16 1.42 22.41
C ASN A 53 -19.70 -0.02 22.62
N LEU A 54 -18.39 -0.25 22.64
CA LEU A 54 -17.81 -1.60 22.71
C LEU A 54 -17.26 -1.92 24.11
N ASN A 55 -17.06 -0.92 24.95
CA ASN A 55 -16.34 -1.00 26.24
C ASN A 55 -14.95 -1.65 26.02
N ILE A 56 -14.21 -1.15 25.03
CA ILE A 56 -12.85 -1.56 24.67
C ILE A 56 -12.05 -0.29 24.44
N ASP A 57 -10.83 -0.24 24.94
CA ASP A 57 -9.89 0.83 24.67
C ASP A 57 -9.63 0.96 23.17
N VAL A 58 -9.60 2.20 22.65
CA VAL A 58 -9.30 2.49 21.24
C VAL A 58 -8.06 3.35 21.15
N ILE A 59 -7.08 2.91 20.39
CA ILE A 59 -5.90 3.71 20.05
C ILE A 59 -6.05 4.17 18.61
N SER A 60 -5.94 5.47 18.41
CA SER A 60 -6.20 6.12 17.12
C SER A 60 -5.29 7.33 16.92
N ASP A 61 -5.53 8.11 15.84
CA ASP A 61 -4.77 9.32 15.50
C ASP A 61 -3.27 9.09 15.36
N PHE A 62 -2.92 7.93 14.81
CA PHE A 62 -1.52 7.48 14.63
C PHE A 62 -0.67 8.48 13.81
N ARG A 63 -1.25 9.10 12.77
CA ARG A 63 -0.54 10.01 11.89
C ARG A 63 -0.14 11.30 12.60
N ASN A 64 -1.06 11.93 13.32
CA ASN A 64 -0.72 13.13 14.10
C ASN A 64 0.19 12.79 15.29
N PHE A 65 0.08 11.58 15.85
CA PHE A 65 0.99 11.13 16.89
C PHE A 65 2.43 11.05 16.32
N ASP A 66 2.62 10.44 15.16
CA ASP A 66 3.92 10.35 14.50
C ASP A 66 4.48 11.76 14.15
N ILE A 67 3.65 12.63 13.57
CA ILE A 67 4.01 14.03 13.28
C ILE A 67 4.45 14.75 14.58
N SER A 68 3.76 14.53 15.69
CA SER A 68 4.10 15.14 16.99
C SER A 68 5.45 14.68 17.54
N LYS A 69 5.95 13.56 17.04
CA LYS A 69 7.27 12.99 17.37
C LYS A 69 8.36 13.31 16.34
N GLY A 70 8.04 14.18 15.39
CA GLY A 70 8.97 14.61 14.34
C GLY A 70 8.94 13.75 13.06
N GLY A 71 8.00 12.80 12.98
CA GLY A 71 7.74 12.05 11.75
C GLY A 71 6.91 12.81 10.74
N MET A 72 6.61 12.19 9.62
CA MET A 72 5.80 12.75 8.53
C MET A 72 4.33 12.29 8.56
N GLY A 73 3.96 11.40 9.48
CA GLY A 73 2.62 10.82 9.58
C GLY A 73 2.28 9.78 8.50
N ALA A 74 3.20 9.54 7.59
CA ALA A 74 3.14 8.50 6.56
C ALA A 74 4.54 8.26 5.97
N PRO A 75 4.90 7.02 5.60
CA PRO A 75 4.17 5.78 5.88
C PRO A 75 4.29 5.35 7.35
N LEU A 76 3.29 4.65 7.88
CA LEU A 76 3.28 4.15 9.27
C LEU A 76 3.61 2.65 9.38
N ILE A 77 3.45 1.91 8.30
CA ILE A 77 3.63 0.45 8.25
C ILE A 77 5.11 -0.02 8.37
N PRO A 78 6.14 0.79 8.10
CA PRO A 78 7.54 0.33 8.16
C PRO A 78 7.95 -0.31 9.49
N GLU A 79 7.45 0.19 10.61
CA GLU A 79 7.73 -0.40 11.93
C GLU A 79 7.15 -1.82 12.06
N PHE A 80 5.98 -2.05 11.48
CA PHE A 80 5.37 -3.37 11.44
C PHE A 80 6.13 -4.30 10.48
N HIS A 81 6.54 -3.82 9.31
CA HIS A 81 7.39 -4.59 8.41
C HIS A 81 8.69 -5.00 9.08
N LYS A 82 9.33 -4.07 9.80
CA LYS A 82 10.52 -4.38 10.60
C LYS A 82 10.23 -5.48 11.63
N TYR A 83 9.15 -5.38 12.38
CA TYR A 83 8.80 -6.37 13.40
C TYR A 83 8.62 -7.78 12.85
N ILE A 84 7.99 -7.91 11.68
CA ILE A 84 7.66 -9.22 11.10
C ILE A 84 8.80 -9.77 10.23
N TYR A 85 9.48 -8.91 9.45
CA TYR A 85 10.36 -9.35 8.36
C TYR A 85 11.84 -9.07 8.58
N SER A 86 12.23 -8.31 9.64
CA SER A 86 13.66 -8.08 9.88
C SER A 86 14.38 -9.38 10.22
N GLU A 87 15.58 -9.50 9.69
CA GLU A 87 16.47 -10.64 9.92
C GLU A 87 17.89 -10.11 9.87
N ASP A 88 18.68 -10.47 10.89
CA ASP A 88 20.08 -10.04 10.95
C ASP A 88 20.83 -10.46 9.68
N ASP A 89 21.69 -9.56 9.21
CA ASP A 89 22.55 -9.77 8.03
C ASP A 89 21.81 -9.97 6.68
N LYS A 90 20.50 -9.73 6.62
CA LYS A 90 19.75 -9.77 5.36
C LYS A 90 19.15 -8.41 4.98
N LYS A 91 19.17 -8.12 3.70
CA LYS A 91 18.52 -6.96 3.10
C LYS A 91 17.20 -7.40 2.49
N LYS A 92 16.10 -6.86 2.99
CA LYS A 92 14.76 -7.20 2.51
C LYS A 92 14.01 -5.96 2.04
N LEU A 93 13.22 -6.12 1.02
CA LEU A 93 12.34 -5.08 0.50
C LEU A 93 10.90 -5.59 0.55
N ILE A 94 10.06 -4.93 1.32
CA ILE A 94 8.64 -5.24 1.44
C ILE A 94 7.87 -4.20 0.63
N ILE A 95 7.09 -4.64 -0.36
CA ILE A 95 6.34 -3.77 -1.28
C ILE A 95 4.85 -4.05 -1.19
N ASN A 96 4.09 -3.01 -0.90
CA ASN A 96 2.64 -3.00 -1.06
C ASN A 96 2.27 -2.51 -2.46
N ILE A 97 1.54 -3.33 -3.23
CA ILE A 97 0.95 -2.91 -4.50
C ILE A 97 -0.53 -2.61 -4.29
N GLY A 98 -0.81 -1.37 -3.87
CA GLY A 98 -2.15 -0.80 -3.78
C GLY A 98 -2.51 0.01 -5.03
N GLY A 99 -3.31 1.07 -4.88
CA GLY A 99 -3.47 2.06 -5.95
C GLY A 99 -2.18 2.82 -6.24
N ILE A 100 -1.47 3.24 -5.20
CA ILE A 100 -0.05 3.63 -5.20
C ILE A 100 0.73 2.42 -4.67
N SER A 101 1.90 2.15 -5.23
CA SER A 101 2.86 1.20 -4.67
C SER A 101 3.77 1.93 -3.68
N ASN A 102 4.01 1.30 -2.53
CA ASN A 102 4.97 1.80 -1.53
C ASN A 102 5.86 0.67 -1.02
N GLY A 103 7.03 1.02 -0.52
CA GLY A 103 8.03 0.05 -0.09
C GLY A 103 8.72 0.42 1.21
N THR A 104 9.12 -0.62 1.94
CA THR A 104 9.97 -0.55 3.11
C THR A 104 11.22 -1.39 2.87
N TYR A 105 12.36 -0.74 2.86
CA TYR A 105 13.67 -1.41 2.79
C TYR A 105 14.20 -1.63 4.21
N LEU A 106 14.55 -2.87 4.51
CA LEU A 106 15.17 -3.29 5.76
C LEU A 106 16.62 -3.69 5.49
N ASP A 107 17.55 -3.16 6.29
CA ASP A 107 18.95 -3.56 6.30
C ASP A 107 19.23 -4.17 7.68
N GLY A 108 19.22 -5.49 7.75
CA GLY A 108 19.16 -6.20 9.01
C GLY A 108 17.94 -5.76 9.83
N ASN A 109 18.19 -5.38 11.07
CA ASN A 109 17.18 -4.88 12.02
C ASN A 109 16.93 -3.35 11.92
N LYS A 110 17.28 -2.72 10.80
CA LYS A 110 17.08 -1.27 10.61
C LYS A 110 16.17 -1.00 9.41
N ILE A 111 15.33 0.01 9.54
CA ILE A 111 14.61 0.58 8.39
C ILE A 111 15.61 1.48 7.66
N GLY A 112 16.07 1.03 6.48
CA GLY A 112 17.00 1.80 5.64
C GLY A 112 16.27 2.85 4.79
N ALA A 113 15.06 2.56 4.33
CA ALA A 113 14.21 3.50 3.59
C ALA A 113 12.73 3.10 3.68
N ALA A 114 11.85 4.09 3.59
CA ALA A 114 10.41 3.87 3.41
C ALA A 114 9.88 4.98 2.49
N SER A 115 9.15 4.61 1.43
CA SER A 115 8.74 5.57 0.40
C SER A 115 7.56 5.04 -0.42
N ASP A 116 6.76 5.97 -0.94
CA ASP A 116 5.97 5.66 -2.12
C ASP A 116 6.91 5.47 -3.33
N ILE A 117 6.54 4.52 -4.18
CA ILE A 117 7.36 4.05 -5.32
C ILE A 117 6.87 4.66 -6.63
N GLY A 118 5.55 4.64 -6.79
CA GLY A 118 4.90 5.05 -8.02
C GLY A 118 3.47 4.51 -8.13
N PRO A 119 2.85 4.59 -9.31
CA PRO A 119 1.54 4.01 -9.50
C PRO A 119 1.63 2.50 -9.29
N GLY A 120 0.72 1.98 -8.47
CA GLY A 120 0.45 0.56 -8.40
C GLY A 120 -0.62 0.19 -9.43
N ASN A 121 -1.83 -0.05 -8.93
CA ASN A 121 -2.97 -0.40 -9.80
C ASN A 121 -3.75 0.83 -10.30
N CYS A 122 -3.57 2.04 -9.76
CA CYS A 122 -4.48 3.16 -10.02
C CYS A 122 -4.65 3.48 -11.51
N LEU A 123 -3.58 3.45 -12.30
CA LEU A 123 -3.65 3.72 -13.75
C LEU A 123 -4.23 2.52 -14.51
N ILE A 124 -3.88 1.30 -14.10
CA ILE A 124 -4.39 0.05 -14.68
C ILE A 124 -5.89 -0.05 -14.45
N ASP A 125 -6.35 0.16 -13.21
CA ASP A 125 -7.77 0.12 -12.83
C ASP A 125 -8.58 1.20 -13.56
N PHE A 126 -8.01 2.41 -13.70
CA PHE A 126 -8.66 3.48 -14.45
C PHE A 126 -8.92 3.09 -15.90
N VAL A 127 -7.93 2.50 -16.57
CA VAL A 127 -8.04 2.07 -17.97
C VAL A 127 -8.95 0.85 -18.10
N ALA A 128 -8.86 -0.11 -17.17
CA ALA A 128 -9.75 -1.26 -17.11
C ALA A 128 -11.21 -0.83 -16.97
N ASN A 129 -11.48 0.16 -16.12
CA ASN A 129 -12.84 0.70 -15.96
C ASN A 129 -13.31 1.44 -17.21
N LYS A 130 -12.50 2.33 -17.74
CA LYS A 130 -12.85 3.21 -18.86
C LYS A 130 -13.13 2.45 -20.16
N TYR A 131 -12.33 1.44 -20.48
CA TYR A 131 -12.37 0.78 -21.80
C TYR A 131 -12.96 -0.63 -21.78
N PHE A 132 -12.96 -1.30 -20.62
CA PHE A 132 -13.42 -2.69 -20.50
C PHE A 132 -14.63 -2.83 -19.55
N ASN A 133 -15.06 -1.74 -18.90
CA ASN A 133 -16.13 -1.73 -17.88
C ASN A 133 -15.88 -2.72 -16.74
N LYS A 134 -14.61 -2.84 -16.33
CA LYS A 134 -14.13 -3.70 -15.25
C LYS A 134 -13.55 -2.84 -14.13
N SER A 135 -13.73 -3.23 -12.87
CA SER A 135 -13.16 -2.51 -11.73
C SER A 135 -11.64 -2.59 -11.70
N TYR A 136 -11.04 -3.63 -12.25
CA TYR A 136 -9.61 -3.90 -12.37
C TYR A 136 -9.34 -4.91 -13.50
N ASP A 137 -8.09 -5.06 -13.90
CA ASP A 137 -7.67 -6.08 -14.88
C ASP A 137 -7.38 -7.40 -14.17
N GLU A 138 -8.39 -8.27 -14.10
CA GLU A 138 -8.33 -9.54 -13.38
C GLU A 138 -7.21 -10.42 -13.92
N ASN A 139 -6.28 -10.82 -13.04
CA ASN A 139 -5.07 -11.59 -13.38
C ASN A 139 -4.19 -10.95 -14.48
N GLY A 140 -4.44 -9.71 -14.86
CA GLY A 140 -3.78 -9.06 -15.98
C GLY A 140 -4.21 -9.60 -17.35
N TYR A 141 -5.44 -10.11 -17.44
CA TYR A 141 -5.94 -10.79 -18.64
C TYR A 141 -5.98 -9.88 -19.85
N GLU A 142 -6.40 -8.62 -19.71
CA GLU A 142 -6.45 -7.70 -20.84
C GLU A 142 -5.06 -7.15 -21.17
N SER A 143 -4.24 -6.83 -20.16
CA SER A 143 -2.88 -6.37 -20.39
C SER A 143 -1.98 -7.44 -21.02
N SER A 144 -2.20 -8.72 -20.73
CA SER A 144 -1.43 -9.81 -21.34
C SER A 144 -1.61 -9.97 -22.85
N LYS A 145 -2.70 -9.43 -23.41
CA LYS A 145 -3.00 -9.48 -24.86
C LYS A 145 -2.37 -8.33 -25.63
N GLY A 146 -1.94 -7.28 -24.95
CA GLY A 146 -1.41 -6.09 -25.56
C GLY A 146 0.09 -6.14 -25.79
N ASN A 147 0.55 -5.17 -26.59
CA ASN A 147 1.96 -4.88 -26.79
C ASN A 147 2.36 -3.60 -26.07
N ILE A 148 3.64 -3.47 -25.71
CA ILE A 148 4.15 -2.27 -25.07
C ILE A 148 4.27 -1.16 -26.12
N ASP A 149 3.60 -0.03 -25.90
CA ASP A 149 3.90 1.20 -26.64
C ASP A 149 5.13 1.86 -26.00
N MET A 150 6.29 1.62 -26.62
CA MET A 150 7.58 2.13 -26.12
C MET A 150 7.65 3.66 -26.10
N LYS A 151 6.95 4.34 -27.01
CA LYS A 151 6.93 5.81 -27.06
C LYS A 151 6.19 6.35 -25.82
N PHE A 152 5.04 5.78 -25.50
CA PHE A 152 4.25 6.18 -24.33
C PHE A 152 4.95 5.76 -23.03
N LEU A 153 5.52 4.57 -22.95
CA LEU A 153 6.31 4.12 -21.80
C LEU A 153 7.46 5.07 -21.49
N ASN A 154 8.26 5.43 -22.49
CA ASN A 154 9.39 6.35 -22.32
C ASN A 154 8.93 7.75 -21.89
N LEU A 155 7.78 8.21 -22.37
CA LEU A 155 7.18 9.47 -21.94
C LEU A 155 6.82 9.41 -20.45
N LEU A 156 6.15 8.34 -19.98
CA LEU A 156 5.78 8.14 -18.58
C LEU A 156 7.01 8.12 -17.68
N ILE A 157 8.04 7.35 -18.05
CA ILE A 157 9.32 7.29 -17.32
C ILE A 157 9.97 8.67 -17.27
N GLY A 158 10.04 9.38 -18.39
CA GLY A 158 10.61 10.73 -18.46
C GLY A 158 9.89 11.74 -17.58
N LYS A 159 8.55 11.72 -17.55
CA LYS A 159 7.73 12.61 -16.71
C LYS A 159 7.94 12.36 -15.20
N THR A 160 8.26 11.12 -14.82
CA THR A 160 8.47 10.73 -13.42
C THR A 160 9.94 10.61 -13.00
N SER A 161 10.89 10.86 -13.89
CA SER A 161 12.33 10.71 -13.63
C SER A 161 12.90 11.67 -12.56
N LYS A 162 12.20 12.77 -12.28
CA LYS A 162 12.61 13.76 -11.26
C LYS A 162 12.04 13.48 -9.87
N MET A 163 11.24 12.42 -9.73
CA MET A 163 10.66 12.04 -8.44
C MET A 163 11.72 11.29 -7.61
N ILE A 164 12.28 11.96 -6.61
CA ILE A 164 13.39 11.47 -5.78
C ILE A 164 12.84 10.73 -4.56
N TYR A 165 13.46 9.60 -4.17
CA TYR A 165 13.16 8.87 -2.94
C TYR A 165 13.93 9.44 -1.73
N PRO A 166 13.37 9.39 -0.49
CA PRO A 166 12.00 8.97 -0.16
C PRO A 166 10.96 10.05 -0.48
N ARG A 167 9.74 9.64 -0.81
CA ARG A 167 8.64 10.54 -1.16
C ARG A 167 7.27 10.01 -0.72
N SER A 168 6.27 10.88 -0.78
CA SER A 168 4.86 10.54 -0.65
C SER A 168 4.13 11.05 -1.89
N ASP A 169 3.34 10.18 -2.52
CA ASP A 169 2.67 10.41 -3.79
C ASP A 169 1.15 10.50 -3.61
N ASP A 170 0.47 11.25 -4.48
CA ASP A 170 -0.98 11.21 -4.63
C ASP A 170 -1.36 10.57 -5.97
N LYS A 171 -2.50 9.87 -6.03
CA LYS A 171 -2.99 9.26 -7.27
C LYS A 171 -3.20 10.29 -8.39
N ASN A 172 -3.56 11.51 -8.03
CA ASN A 172 -3.75 12.60 -8.98
C ASN A 172 -2.46 12.96 -9.70
N ASP A 173 -1.29 12.79 -9.07
CA ASP A 173 0.02 13.01 -9.69
C ASP A 173 0.23 12.09 -10.90
N TYR A 174 -0.43 10.95 -10.88
CA TYR A 174 -0.37 9.95 -11.96
C TYR A 174 -1.53 10.04 -12.93
N TYR A 175 -2.73 10.40 -12.48
CA TYR A 175 -3.88 10.53 -13.37
C TYR A 175 -3.68 11.61 -14.43
N VAL A 176 -2.93 12.68 -14.12
CA VAL A 176 -2.59 13.71 -15.11
C VAL A 176 -1.78 13.16 -16.30
N LEU A 177 -1.01 12.05 -16.09
CA LEU A 177 -0.25 11.40 -17.15
C LEU A 177 -1.15 10.77 -18.21
N LEU A 178 -2.39 10.44 -17.85
CA LEU A 178 -3.37 9.88 -18.79
C LEU A 178 -3.84 10.89 -19.85
N ASN A 179 -3.59 12.19 -19.62
CA ASN A 179 -3.86 13.23 -20.62
C ASN A 179 -2.90 13.15 -21.82
N GLU A 180 -1.77 12.47 -21.65
CA GLU A 180 -0.74 12.29 -22.68
C GLU A 180 -1.01 11.06 -23.58
N ILE A 181 -2.09 10.32 -23.34
CA ILE A 181 -2.42 9.11 -24.12
C ILE A 181 -2.72 9.50 -25.57
N ASP A 182 -1.98 8.96 -26.50
CA ASP A 182 -2.35 9.01 -27.90
C ASP A 182 -3.62 8.17 -28.12
N LYS A 183 -4.66 8.78 -28.68
CA LYS A 183 -5.95 8.13 -28.97
C LYS A 183 -5.85 6.92 -29.91
N LYS A 184 -4.70 6.75 -30.58
CA LYS A 184 -4.43 5.63 -31.46
C LYS A 184 -3.96 4.37 -30.75
N ILE A 185 -3.54 4.48 -29.47
CA ILE A 185 -3.12 3.32 -28.69
C ILE A 185 -4.34 2.45 -28.39
N MET A 186 -4.26 1.18 -28.75
CA MET A 186 -5.34 0.22 -28.46
C MET A 186 -5.45 -0.01 -26.96
N PRO A 187 -6.65 -0.22 -26.39
CA PRO A 187 -6.85 -0.36 -24.96
C PRO A 187 -6.02 -1.46 -24.29
N ASN A 188 -5.82 -2.59 -24.96
CA ASN A 188 -4.95 -3.68 -24.45
C ASN A 188 -3.47 -3.26 -24.41
N ASP A 189 -2.99 -2.56 -25.46
CA ASP A 189 -1.62 -2.04 -25.51
C ASP A 189 -1.39 -0.96 -24.44
N LEU A 190 -2.42 -0.15 -24.17
CA LEU A 190 -2.38 0.84 -23.11
C LEU A 190 -2.28 0.15 -21.73
N LEU A 191 -3.11 -0.86 -21.43
CA LEU A 191 -3.02 -1.64 -20.20
C LEU A 191 -1.67 -2.32 -20.05
N ARG A 192 -1.17 -2.93 -21.14
CA ARG A 192 0.16 -3.55 -21.16
C ARG A 192 1.25 -2.54 -20.82
N THR A 193 1.21 -1.36 -21.42
CA THR A 193 2.20 -0.30 -21.21
C THR A 193 2.17 0.23 -19.78
N LEU A 194 0.97 0.39 -19.20
CA LEU A 194 0.83 0.84 -17.80
C LEU A 194 1.28 -0.23 -16.80
N THR A 195 1.03 -1.52 -17.09
CA THR A 195 1.56 -2.64 -16.30
C THR A 195 3.09 -2.65 -16.31
N GLU A 196 3.68 -2.44 -17.49
CA GLU A 196 5.13 -2.31 -17.66
C GLU A 196 5.69 -1.11 -16.89
N PHE A 197 4.99 0.04 -16.93
CA PHE A 197 5.38 1.24 -16.21
C PHE A 197 5.38 1.03 -14.68
N THR A 198 4.35 0.38 -14.13
CA THR A 198 4.33 -0.01 -12.71
C THR A 198 5.54 -0.87 -12.35
N ALA A 199 5.83 -1.88 -13.18
CA ALA A 199 6.97 -2.77 -12.96
C ALA A 199 8.34 -2.04 -13.07
N GLU A 200 8.48 -1.07 -13.98
CA GLU A 200 9.70 -0.24 -14.08
C GLU A 200 9.88 0.63 -12.82
N LYS A 201 8.82 1.22 -12.27
CA LYS A 201 8.93 2.01 -11.04
C LYS A 201 9.33 1.14 -9.84
N ILE A 202 8.81 -0.08 -9.74
CA ILE A 202 9.21 -1.04 -8.71
C ILE A 202 10.69 -1.43 -8.87
N LYS A 203 11.14 -1.71 -10.10
CA LYS A 203 12.56 -1.97 -10.38
C LYS A 203 13.45 -0.78 -10.00
N GLU A 204 13.03 0.44 -10.33
CA GLU A 204 13.78 1.67 -9.98
C GLU A 204 13.99 1.75 -8.45
N PHE A 205 12.95 1.50 -7.67
CA PHE A 205 13.05 1.50 -6.21
C PHE A 205 13.89 0.33 -5.67
N TYR A 206 13.78 -0.86 -6.28
CA TYR A 206 14.64 -2.00 -5.96
C TYR A 206 16.14 -1.66 -6.16
N LEU A 207 16.46 -0.96 -7.24
CA LEU A 207 17.84 -0.49 -7.50
C LEU A 207 18.27 0.60 -6.51
N PHE A 208 17.39 1.54 -6.17
CA PHE A 208 17.63 2.56 -5.15
C PHE A 208 17.94 1.93 -3.79
N CYS A 209 17.31 0.81 -3.44
CA CYS A 209 17.58 0.03 -2.23
C CYS A 209 18.81 -0.89 -2.32
N ASN A 210 19.71 -0.68 -3.29
CA ASN A 210 20.93 -1.48 -3.50
C ASN A 210 20.69 -2.98 -3.72
N LYS A 211 19.64 -3.33 -4.45
CA LYS A 211 19.28 -4.71 -4.81
C LYS A 211 19.21 -5.63 -3.58
N PRO A 212 18.16 -5.51 -2.76
CA PRO A 212 17.94 -6.38 -1.61
C PRO A 212 17.98 -7.87 -1.96
N ASP A 213 18.35 -8.69 -0.99
CA ASP A 213 18.48 -10.14 -1.15
C ASP A 213 17.14 -10.84 -1.35
N GLU A 214 16.07 -10.25 -0.80
CA GLU A 214 14.72 -10.78 -0.84
C GLU A 214 13.70 -9.65 -1.06
N VAL A 215 12.68 -9.93 -1.88
CA VAL A 215 11.56 -8.99 -2.10
C VAL A 215 10.24 -9.68 -1.77
N ILE A 216 9.48 -9.07 -0.86
CA ILE A 216 8.21 -9.57 -0.36
C ILE A 216 7.10 -8.62 -0.81
N PHE A 217 6.09 -9.16 -1.49
CA PHE A 217 4.96 -8.38 -1.98
C PHE A 217 3.69 -8.64 -1.19
N HIS A 218 2.90 -7.59 -1.01
CA HIS A 218 1.53 -7.66 -0.50
C HIS A 218 0.62 -6.64 -1.19
N GLY A 219 -0.65 -6.60 -0.80
CA GLY A 219 -1.65 -5.71 -1.39
C GLY A 219 -2.40 -6.34 -2.56
N GLY A 220 -3.41 -5.62 -3.06
CA GLY A 220 -4.31 -6.13 -4.09
C GLY A 220 -3.63 -6.47 -5.42
N GLY A 221 -2.55 -5.79 -5.75
CA GLY A 221 -1.79 -6.01 -6.99
C GLY A 221 -1.11 -7.37 -7.07
N THR A 222 -0.85 -8.04 -5.93
CA THR A 222 -0.28 -9.40 -5.93
C THR A 222 -1.19 -10.45 -6.58
N LYS A 223 -2.48 -10.15 -6.68
CA LYS A 223 -3.46 -11.00 -7.37
C LYS A 223 -3.41 -10.87 -8.90
N ASN A 224 -2.70 -9.88 -9.43
CA ASN A 224 -2.49 -9.73 -10.85
C ASN A 224 -1.23 -10.51 -11.26
N ASN A 225 -1.42 -11.78 -11.65
CA ASN A 225 -0.34 -12.69 -12.00
C ASN A 225 0.56 -12.16 -13.12
N PHE A 226 -0.03 -11.42 -14.07
CA PHE A 226 0.71 -10.85 -15.18
C PHE A 226 1.62 -9.70 -14.73
N LEU A 227 1.14 -8.83 -13.85
CA LEU A 227 1.95 -7.77 -13.23
C LEU A 227 3.09 -8.39 -12.41
N MET A 228 2.80 -9.40 -11.58
CA MET A 228 3.81 -10.07 -10.76
C MET A 228 4.89 -10.75 -11.62
N SER A 229 4.49 -11.42 -12.70
CA SER A 229 5.42 -12.01 -13.68
C SER A 229 6.28 -10.93 -14.35
N THR A 230 5.67 -9.80 -14.73
CA THR A 230 6.39 -8.66 -15.34
C THR A 230 7.42 -8.08 -14.37
N ILE A 231 7.07 -7.93 -13.09
CA ILE A 231 7.99 -7.47 -12.06
C ILE A 231 9.12 -8.47 -11.86
N ASN A 232 8.80 -9.75 -11.69
CA ASN A 232 9.80 -10.80 -11.46
C ASN A 232 10.86 -10.87 -12.57
N ASN A 233 10.43 -10.70 -13.82
CA ASN A 233 11.35 -10.66 -14.97
C ASN A 233 12.31 -9.45 -14.96
N LYS A 234 11.99 -8.41 -14.17
CA LYS A 234 12.79 -7.17 -14.11
C LYS A 234 13.77 -7.13 -12.95
N ILE A 235 13.45 -7.73 -11.82
CA ILE A 235 14.26 -7.62 -10.59
C ILE A 235 15.15 -8.82 -10.34
N ASN A 236 14.94 -9.94 -11.01
CA ASN A 236 15.77 -11.15 -10.98
C ASN A 236 16.24 -11.55 -9.56
N VAL A 237 15.30 -11.59 -8.63
CA VAL A 237 15.47 -12.01 -7.24
C VAL A 237 14.27 -12.86 -6.82
N ASP A 238 14.43 -13.67 -5.77
CA ASP A 238 13.33 -14.47 -5.24
C ASP A 238 12.19 -13.56 -4.74
N VAL A 239 11.04 -13.68 -5.39
CA VAL A 239 9.85 -12.90 -5.10
C VAL A 239 8.88 -13.73 -4.30
N LYS A 240 8.55 -13.26 -3.11
CA LYS A 240 7.60 -13.88 -2.20
C LYS A 240 6.36 -13.01 -2.00
N THR A 241 5.29 -13.60 -1.50
CA THR A 241 4.13 -12.86 -0.98
C THR A 241 4.00 -13.07 0.52
N THR A 242 3.30 -12.17 1.19
CA THR A 242 3.06 -12.26 2.65
C THR A 242 2.05 -13.33 3.03
N ASP A 243 1.39 -14.00 2.06
CA ASP A 243 0.25 -14.88 2.31
C ASP A 243 0.57 -16.12 3.14
N GLY A 244 1.86 -16.46 3.33
CA GLY A 244 2.31 -17.55 4.21
C GLY A 244 2.28 -17.21 5.70
N GLU A 245 2.40 -15.93 6.06
CA GLU A 245 2.45 -15.45 7.46
C GLU A 245 1.22 -14.61 7.83
N ILE A 246 0.94 -13.58 7.04
CA ILE A 246 -0.23 -12.71 7.21
C ILE A 246 -0.87 -12.53 5.84
N PRO A 247 -2.12 -13.00 5.63
CA PRO A 247 -2.81 -12.79 4.37
C PRO A 247 -2.78 -11.31 3.99
N SER A 248 -2.35 -11.01 2.76
CA SER A 248 -2.06 -9.66 2.28
C SER A 248 -3.20 -8.66 2.51
N GLN A 249 -4.44 -9.14 2.46
CA GLN A 249 -5.65 -8.33 2.72
C GLN A 249 -5.79 -7.86 4.17
N TYR A 250 -5.08 -8.46 5.13
CA TYR A 250 -5.11 -8.12 6.57
C TYR A 250 -3.84 -7.43 7.04
N ALA A 251 -2.81 -7.31 6.20
CA ALA A 251 -1.52 -6.73 6.59
C ALA A 251 -1.65 -5.32 7.17
N GLU A 252 -2.48 -4.46 6.56
CA GLU A 252 -2.72 -3.11 7.06
C GLU A 252 -3.44 -3.12 8.43
N ALA A 253 -4.43 -3.98 8.62
CA ALA A 253 -5.14 -4.11 9.90
C ALA A 253 -4.19 -4.63 10.99
N ALA A 254 -3.33 -5.60 10.68
CA ALA A 254 -2.31 -6.10 11.60
C ALA A 254 -1.29 -5.01 11.96
N ALA A 255 -0.88 -4.18 11.01
CA ALA A 255 0.03 -3.06 11.26
C ALA A 255 -0.58 -2.04 12.23
N PHE A 256 -1.84 -1.66 12.07
CA PHE A 256 -2.50 -0.74 13.01
C PHE A 256 -2.74 -1.38 14.39
N ALA A 257 -3.00 -2.68 14.46
CA ALA A 257 -3.06 -3.40 15.73
C ALA A 257 -1.68 -3.40 16.43
N TYR A 258 -0.60 -3.60 15.68
CA TYR A 258 0.77 -3.51 16.21
C TYR A 258 1.13 -2.11 16.68
N LEU A 259 0.79 -1.06 15.92
CA LEU A 259 1.01 0.32 16.34
C LEU A 259 0.21 0.64 17.61
N ALA A 260 -1.01 0.12 17.75
CA ALA A 260 -1.80 0.25 18.97
C ALA A 260 -1.14 -0.48 20.15
N PHE A 261 -0.64 -1.69 19.95
CA PHE A 261 0.13 -2.44 20.95
C PHE A 261 1.36 -1.64 21.43
N LEU A 262 2.07 -0.98 20.50
CA LEU A 262 3.18 -0.09 20.83
C LEU A 262 2.75 1.27 21.41
N LYS A 263 1.46 1.53 21.58
CA LYS A 263 0.91 2.81 22.04
C LYS A 263 1.35 4.01 21.19
N LYS A 264 1.55 3.79 19.87
CA LYS A 264 1.93 4.83 18.91
C LYS A 264 0.71 5.59 18.37
N GLY A 265 -0.19 6.02 19.25
CA GLY A 265 -1.40 6.77 18.94
C GLY A 265 -1.99 7.37 20.20
N LYS A 266 -3.13 8.06 20.05
CA LYS A 266 -3.90 8.63 21.16
C LYS A 266 -4.88 7.59 21.69
N LEU A 267 -4.91 7.42 23.01
CA LEU A 267 -5.85 6.54 23.72
C LEU A 267 -7.22 7.23 23.86
N PHE A 268 -8.28 6.48 23.63
CA PHE A 268 -9.69 6.79 23.88
C PHE A 268 -10.31 5.62 24.67
N ASN A 269 -10.81 5.90 25.87
CA ASN A 269 -11.38 4.95 26.83
C ASN A 269 -12.60 5.53 27.53
#